data_15ff2779d4e3684ca4fc9b644a5ebd55
#
_entry.id   15ff2779d4e3684ca4fc9b644a5ebd55
#
_cell.length_a   1.000
_cell.length_b   1.000
_cell.length_c   1.000
_cell.angle_alpha   90.00
_cell.angle_beta   90.00
_cell.angle_gamma   90.00
#
_symmetry.space_group_name_H-M   'P 1'
#
loop_
_entity.id
_entity.type
_entity.pdbx_description
1 polymer ?
#
loop_
_entity_poly.entity_id
_entity_poly.type
_entity_poly.pdbx_seq_one_letter_code
_entity_poly.pdbx_strand_id
1 'polypeptide(L)'
;WTDPDQEAYVCDPHSGSAQQAGAEDSYYQLLKKPYPRKNAAFDSIEELRLVRGVGEDFWATFVDPDPSRPEKRVMTVWGQGKVNVNTANPQTVLAVICGAAVPGTPLCSDPAEALKFLTAFDLVKSFTAGAPLFGTPKAFISALKGKGMFGAALSALEMKPIQLLSDTETLKGITTESLVFSIYSTGYVKAGKRETRVRIHAVVDFRGAPPPGAAPGTMSAVE
;
A
#
# COMPACT_ATOMS: atom_id res chain seq x y z
N TRP A 1 14.91 4.38 -11.57
CA TRP A 1 14.91 2.94 -11.92
C TRP A 1 13.83 2.57 -12.93
N THR A 2 12.64 3.10 -12.78
CA THR A 2 11.50 2.83 -13.68
C THR A 2 11.27 3.92 -14.71
N ASP A 3 12.00 5.00 -14.63
CA ASP A 3 11.91 6.19 -15.43
C ASP A 3 12.76 6.06 -16.70
N PRO A 4 12.24 6.34 -17.90
CA PRO A 4 13.00 6.23 -19.14
C PRO A 4 13.98 7.38 -19.39
N ASP A 5 13.87 8.52 -18.69
CA ASP A 5 14.82 9.61 -18.86
C ASP A 5 16.11 9.42 -18.04
N GLN A 6 17.04 10.34 -18.16
CA GLN A 6 18.35 10.32 -17.50
C GLN A 6 18.42 11.35 -16.35
N GLU A 7 17.30 11.97 -16.01
CA GLU A 7 17.25 12.99 -14.98
C GLU A 7 16.90 12.37 -13.62
N ALA A 8 17.87 12.36 -12.74
CA ALA A 8 17.70 11.82 -11.40
C ALA A 8 17.17 12.88 -10.44
N TYR A 9 15.92 12.78 -10.05
CA TYR A 9 15.30 13.65 -9.05
C TYR A 9 15.33 13.02 -7.66
N VAL A 10 15.96 13.70 -6.72
CA VAL A 10 15.82 13.38 -5.30
C VAL A 10 15.03 14.50 -4.64
N CYS A 11 13.85 14.18 -4.16
CA CYS A 11 13.10 15.09 -3.30
C CYS A 11 13.75 15.11 -1.92
N ASP A 12 14.50 16.18 -1.61
CA ASP A 12 14.90 16.48 -0.24
C ASP A 12 13.77 17.30 0.42
N PRO A 13 13.01 16.74 1.39
CA PRO A 13 11.92 17.45 2.03
C PRO A 13 12.40 18.68 2.84
N HIS A 14 13.71 18.80 3.11
CA HIS A 14 14.27 19.88 3.89
C HIS A 14 14.90 21.01 3.08
N SER A 15 15.29 20.75 1.84
CA SER A 15 16.00 21.75 1.02
C SER A 15 15.11 22.55 0.07
N GLY A 16 13.87 22.12 -0.16
CA GLY A 16 12.96 22.78 -1.11
C GLY A 16 13.48 22.82 -2.56
N SER A 17 14.62 22.23 -2.83
CA SER A 17 15.23 22.12 -4.15
C SER A 17 15.39 20.66 -4.55
N ALA A 18 15.00 20.34 -5.75
CA ALA A 18 15.33 19.04 -6.36
C ALA A 18 16.87 19.02 -6.56
N GLN A 19 17.58 18.31 -5.69
CA GLN A 19 19.02 18.07 -5.89
C GLN A 19 19.19 16.86 -6.78
N GLN A 20 19.99 17.02 -7.80
CA GLN A 20 20.41 15.99 -8.75
C GLN A 20 21.37 15.00 -8.06
N ALA A 21 20.85 14.12 -7.22
CA ALA A 21 21.63 13.12 -6.47
C ALA A 21 21.11 11.68 -6.66
N GLY A 22 20.26 11.45 -7.64
CA GLY A 22 19.75 10.14 -7.98
C GLY A 22 20.81 9.23 -8.61
N ALA A 23 20.46 7.99 -8.86
CA ALA A 23 21.31 7.01 -9.49
C ALA A 23 20.75 6.64 -10.85
N GLU A 24 21.44 7.11 -11.87
CA GLU A 24 21.18 6.78 -13.26
C GLU A 24 22.12 5.68 -13.75
N ASP A 25 22.12 5.38 -15.04
CA ASP A 25 22.87 4.27 -15.64
C ASP A 25 24.34 4.27 -15.25
N SER A 26 24.99 5.45 -15.14
CA SER A 26 26.38 5.59 -14.75
C SER A 26 26.70 4.92 -13.40
N TYR A 27 25.80 5.01 -12.43
CA TYR A 27 25.99 4.36 -11.13
C TYR A 27 25.98 2.83 -11.26
N TYR A 28 24.99 2.28 -11.96
CA TYR A 28 24.81 0.82 -12.09
C TYR A 28 25.89 0.17 -12.95
N GLN A 29 26.42 0.90 -13.93
CA GLN A 29 27.54 0.45 -14.78
C GLN A 29 28.88 0.40 -14.05
N LEU A 30 29.08 1.22 -13.00
CA LEU A 30 30.31 1.24 -12.18
C LEU A 30 30.34 0.18 -11.06
N LEU A 31 29.30 -0.60 -10.90
CA LEU A 31 29.26 -1.66 -9.90
C LEU A 31 30.21 -2.81 -10.26
N LYS A 32 30.69 -3.56 -9.27
CA LYS A 32 31.51 -4.77 -9.47
C LYS A 32 30.86 -5.81 -10.39
N LYS A 33 29.54 -5.85 -10.38
CA LYS A 33 28.70 -6.63 -11.30
C LYS A 33 27.72 -5.64 -11.93
N PRO A 34 28.08 -5.06 -13.07
CA PRO A 34 27.23 -4.07 -13.74
C PRO A 34 25.92 -4.66 -14.22
N TYR A 35 24.86 -3.88 -14.15
CA TYR A 35 23.57 -4.19 -14.75
C TYR A 35 22.90 -2.89 -15.21
N PRO A 36 22.06 -2.94 -16.26
CA PRO A 36 21.27 -1.79 -16.67
C PRO A 36 20.09 -1.58 -15.70
N ARG A 37 19.64 -0.36 -15.54
CA ARG A 37 18.36 -0.10 -14.90
C ARG A 37 17.22 -0.63 -15.79
N LYS A 38 16.09 -0.89 -15.21
CA LYS A 38 14.99 -1.58 -15.91
C LYS A 38 14.24 -0.68 -16.90
N ASN A 39 14.05 0.60 -16.58
CA ASN A 39 13.22 1.55 -17.33
C ASN A 39 11.79 1.03 -17.59
N ALA A 40 11.24 0.28 -16.64
CA ALA A 40 9.91 -0.29 -16.69
C ALA A 40 9.40 -0.54 -15.27
N ALA A 41 8.11 -0.81 -15.14
CA ALA A 41 7.51 -1.20 -13.88
C ALA A 41 8.19 -2.45 -13.28
N PHE A 42 8.14 -2.59 -11.97
CA PHE A 42 8.66 -3.77 -11.28
C PHE A 42 7.80 -4.99 -11.57
N ASP A 43 8.43 -6.12 -11.94
CA ASP A 43 7.76 -7.42 -12.08
C ASP A 43 7.71 -8.17 -10.75
N SER A 44 8.69 -7.93 -9.90
CA SER A 44 8.73 -8.49 -8.54
C SER A 44 9.18 -7.46 -7.52
N ILE A 45 8.75 -7.62 -6.27
CA ILE A 45 9.16 -6.73 -5.19
C ILE A 45 10.67 -6.84 -4.89
N GLU A 46 11.26 -7.98 -5.18
CA GLU A 46 12.69 -8.27 -5.00
C GLU A 46 13.58 -7.38 -5.86
N GLU A 47 13.06 -6.86 -6.98
CA GLU A 47 13.80 -5.91 -7.83
C GLU A 47 14.13 -4.60 -7.10
N LEU A 48 13.39 -4.24 -6.05
CA LEU A 48 13.74 -3.09 -5.20
C LEU A 48 15.15 -3.19 -4.63
N ARG A 49 15.67 -4.40 -4.39
CA ARG A 49 17.03 -4.61 -3.91
C ARG A 49 18.12 -4.20 -4.92
N LEU A 50 17.75 -4.02 -6.18
CA LEU A 50 18.63 -3.54 -7.23
C LEU A 50 18.69 -2.01 -7.26
N VAL A 51 17.77 -1.32 -6.59
CA VAL A 51 17.72 0.13 -6.56
C VAL A 51 18.71 0.68 -5.55
N ARG A 52 19.51 1.66 -5.95
CA ARG A 52 20.44 2.35 -5.05
C ARG A 52 19.70 2.88 -3.81
N GLY A 53 20.28 2.64 -2.63
CA GLY A 53 19.73 3.08 -1.36
C GLY A 53 18.77 2.08 -0.69
N VAL A 54 18.35 1.03 -1.40
CA VAL A 54 17.56 -0.05 -0.82
C VAL A 54 18.50 -1.12 -0.25
N GLY A 55 18.91 -0.92 1.00
CA GLY A 55 19.70 -1.90 1.76
C GLY A 55 18.82 -2.88 2.52
N GLU A 56 19.47 -3.83 3.22
CA GLU A 56 18.77 -4.82 4.04
C GLU A 56 17.97 -4.19 5.19
N ASP A 57 18.45 -3.08 5.77
CA ASP A 57 17.71 -2.35 6.82
C ASP A 57 16.41 -1.76 6.28
N PHE A 58 16.46 -1.17 5.08
CA PHE A 58 15.25 -0.69 4.40
C PHE A 58 14.31 -1.86 4.10
N TRP A 59 14.86 -2.96 3.58
CA TRP A 59 14.09 -4.15 3.25
C TRP A 59 13.36 -4.71 4.48
N ALA A 60 14.08 -4.95 5.57
CA ALA A 60 13.53 -5.49 6.82
C ALA A 60 12.52 -4.54 7.50
N THR A 61 12.65 -3.23 7.28
CA THR A 61 11.75 -2.26 7.92
C THR A 61 10.49 -2.01 7.09
N PHE A 62 10.65 -1.82 5.77
CA PHE A 62 9.60 -1.26 4.92
C PHE A 62 9.03 -2.24 3.90
N VAL A 63 9.67 -3.37 3.64
CA VAL A 63 9.22 -4.33 2.63
C VAL A 63 8.78 -5.64 3.27
N ASP A 64 9.67 -6.31 3.98
CA ASP A 64 9.46 -7.66 4.52
C ASP A 64 9.90 -7.74 5.99
N PRO A 65 9.12 -7.16 6.92
CA PRO A 65 9.46 -7.11 8.33
C PRO A 65 9.41 -8.49 9.02
N ASP A 66 8.77 -9.47 8.43
CA ASP A 66 8.68 -10.84 8.95
C ASP A 66 8.78 -11.85 7.79
N PRO A 67 10.01 -12.25 7.41
CA PRO A 67 10.22 -13.19 6.30
C PRO A 67 9.54 -14.55 6.49
N SER A 68 9.19 -14.93 7.73
CA SER A 68 8.44 -16.15 8.01
C SER A 68 6.98 -16.06 7.60
N ARG A 69 6.47 -14.85 7.43
CA ARG A 69 5.08 -14.54 7.11
C ARG A 69 4.99 -13.58 5.90
N PRO A 70 5.28 -14.05 4.69
CA PRO A 70 5.28 -13.22 3.47
C PRO A 70 3.92 -12.55 3.17
N GLU A 71 2.84 -13.06 3.75
CA GLU A 71 1.51 -12.44 3.71
C GLU A 71 1.42 -11.12 4.49
N LYS A 72 2.44 -10.82 5.31
CA LYS A 72 2.56 -9.56 6.08
C LYS A 72 3.48 -8.54 5.43
N ARG A 73 3.97 -8.80 4.23
CA ARG A 73 4.74 -7.80 3.49
C ARG A 73 3.97 -6.49 3.38
N VAL A 74 4.67 -5.39 3.57
CA VAL A 74 4.08 -4.04 3.60
C VAL A 74 3.94 -3.46 2.19
N MET A 75 4.80 -3.91 1.26
CA MET A 75 4.81 -3.48 -0.13
C MET A 75 4.52 -4.64 -1.08
N THR A 76 3.93 -4.32 -2.20
CA THR A 76 3.67 -5.27 -3.29
C THR A 76 3.78 -4.55 -4.63
N VAL A 77 4.17 -5.28 -5.67
CA VAL A 77 4.10 -4.82 -7.06
C VAL A 77 2.74 -5.16 -7.68
N TRP A 78 1.96 -6.00 -7.02
CA TRP A 78 0.64 -6.43 -7.46
C TRP A 78 -0.44 -5.57 -6.82
N GLY A 79 -1.29 -4.99 -7.62
CA GLY A 79 -2.37 -4.18 -7.07
C GLY A 79 -3.04 -3.32 -8.14
N GLN A 80 -4.07 -2.63 -7.72
CA GLN A 80 -4.84 -1.70 -8.57
C GLN A 80 -4.35 -0.25 -8.45
N GLY A 81 -3.20 0.00 -7.82
CA GLY A 81 -2.66 1.34 -7.58
C GLY A 81 -3.50 2.19 -6.60
N LYS A 82 -4.42 1.56 -5.87
CA LYS A 82 -5.29 2.23 -4.90
C LYS A 82 -5.30 1.47 -3.58
N VAL A 83 -5.34 2.22 -2.49
CA VAL A 83 -5.46 1.65 -1.14
C VAL A 83 -6.94 1.43 -0.80
N ASN A 84 -7.30 0.20 -0.47
CA ASN A 84 -8.64 -0.10 0.04
C ASN A 84 -8.74 0.30 1.52
N VAL A 85 -9.45 1.40 1.80
CA VAL A 85 -9.60 1.96 3.15
C VAL A 85 -10.36 1.07 4.12
N ASN A 86 -11.08 0.06 3.63
CA ASN A 86 -11.77 -0.91 4.49
C ASN A 86 -10.86 -2.05 4.95
N THR A 87 -9.88 -2.46 4.12
CA THR A 87 -9.05 -3.65 4.37
C THR A 87 -7.60 -3.35 4.72
N ALA A 88 -7.09 -2.19 4.30
CA ALA A 88 -5.74 -1.77 4.64
C ALA A 88 -5.54 -1.66 6.16
N ASN A 89 -4.29 -1.84 6.60
CA ASN A 89 -3.96 -1.59 7.99
C ASN A 89 -4.08 -0.09 8.33
N PRO A 90 -4.35 0.27 9.58
CA PRO A 90 -4.57 1.66 9.99
C PRO A 90 -3.39 2.57 9.65
N GLN A 91 -2.16 2.06 9.73
CA GLN A 91 -0.93 2.81 9.43
C GLN A 91 -0.85 3.18 7.94
N THR A 92 -1.24 2.26 7.05
CA THR A 92 -1.31 2.54 5.60
C THR A 92 -2.38 3.60 5.31
N VAL A 93 -3.54 3.50 5.97
CA VAL A 93 -4.60 4.51 5.82
C VAL A 93 -4.13 5.87 6.31
N LEU A 94 -3.46 5.92 7.48
CA LEU A 94 -2.86 7.14 8.01
C LEU A 94 -1.83 7.73 7.04
N ALA A 95 -0.95 6.92 6.47
CA ALA A 95 0.05 7.37 5.51
C ALA A 95 -0.59 8.00 4.26
N VAL A 96 -1.66 7.39 3.74
CA VAL A 96 -2.42 7.95 2.59
C VAL A 96 -3.07 9.29 2.95
N ILE A 97 -3.65 9.39 4.15
CA ILE A 97 -4.23 10.65 4.62
C ILE A 97 -3.14 11.73 4.74
N CYS A 98 -2.00 11.40 5.36
CA CYS A 98 -0.92 12.37 5.56
C CYS A 98 -0.25 12.80 4.26
N GLY A 99 -0.19 11.91 3.25
CA GLY A 99 0.27 12.28 1.91
C GLY A 99 -0.67 13.24 1.17
N ALA A 100 -1.94 13.30 1.58
CA ALA A 100 -2.97 14.14 0.96
C ALA A 100 -3.42 15.32 1.83
N ALA A 101 -3.04 15.37 3.10
CA ALA A 101 -3.47 16.40 4.05
C ALA A 101 -2.78 17.74 3.81
N VAL A 102 -3.43 18.81 4.25
CA VAL A 102 -2.82 20.14 4.24
C VAL A 102 -1.58 20.15 5.18
N PRO A 103 -0.46 20.79 4.77
CA PRO A 103 0.73 20.89 5.60
C PRO A 103 0.41 21.45 7.00
N GLY A 104 1.04 20.87 8.04
CA GLY A 104 0.79 21.26 9.43
C GLY A 104 -0.46 20.62 10.05
N THR A 105 -1.10 19.66 9.39
CA THR A 105 -2.18 18.86 9.98
C THR A 105 -1.66 18.10 11.21
N PRO A 106 -2.23 18.31 12.43
CA PRO A 106 -1.73 17.70 13.66
C PRO A 106 -1.64 16.19 13.61
N LEU A 107 -2.61 15.53 12.96
CA LEU A 107 -2.61 14.08 12.72
C LEU A 107 -1.30 13.56 12.12
N CYS A 108 -0.62 14.36 11.30
CA CYS A 108 0.57 13.95 10.56
C CYS A 108 1.89 14.37 11.19
N SER A 109 1.85 15.27 12.17
CA SER A 109 3.02 15.82 12.84
C SER A 109 3.09 15.50 14.34
N ASP A 110 1.95 15.17 14.96
CA ASP A 110 1.87 14.84 16.38
C ASP A 110 1.61 13.34 16.58
N PRO A 111 2.55 12.58 17.16
CA PRO A 111 2.38 11.15 17.45
C PRO A 111 1.16 10.83 18.31
N ALA A 112 0.75 11.74 19.21
CA ALA A 112 -0.42 11.53 20.05
C ALA A 112 -1.71 11.59 19.23
N GLU A 113 -1.83 12.52 18.30
CA GLU A 113 -2.96 12.61 17.38
C GLU A 113 -2.99 11.40 16.40
N ALA A 114 -1.82 10.98 15.89
CA ALA A 114 -1.71 9.77 15.10
C ALA A 114 -2.20 8.53 15.86
N LEU A 115 -1.80 8.37 17.13
CA LEU A 115 -2.24 7.25 17.96
C LEU A 115 -3.74 7.28 18.23
N LYS A 116 -4.34 8.44 18.50
CA LYS A 116 -5.79 8.60 18.63
C LYS A 116 -6.52 8.12 17.38
N PHE A 117 -6.05 8.55 16.20
CA PHE A 117 -6.63 8.13 14.93
C PHE A 117 -6.55 6.62 14.73
N LEU A 118 -5.37 6.01 14.94
CA LEU A 118 -5.16 4.57 14.79
C LEU A 118 -6.09 3.79 15.73
N THR A 119 -6.20 4.23 16.99
CA THR A 119 -7.07 3.60 17.99
C THR A 119 -8.54 3.72 17.61
N ALA A 120 -8.99 4.90 17.17
CA ALA A 120 -10.35 5.11 16.71
C ALA A 120 -10.69 4.23 15.50
N PHE A 121 -9.76 4.15 14.54
CA PHE A 121 -9.94 3.38 13.33
C PHE A 121 -10.08 1.88 13.64
N ASP A 122 -9.20 1.33 14.47
CA ASP A 122 -9.26 -0.08 14.89
C ASP A 122 -10.51 -0.37 15.71
N LEU A 123 -10.86 0.53 16.62
CA LEU A 123 -12.07 0.37 17.45
C LEU A 123 -13.32 0.34 16.58
N VAL A 124 -13.53 1.31 15.70
CA VAL A 124 -14.71 1.36 14.84
C VAL A 124 -14.74 0.16 13.89
N LYS A 125 -13.57 -0.23 13.33
CA LYS A 125 -13.47 -1.41 12.48
C LYS A 125 -13.83 -2.70 13.21
N SER A 126 -13.51 -2.83 14.50
CA SER A 126 -13.87 -4.00 15.30
C SER A 126 -15.39 -4.16 15.48
N PHE A 127 -16.13 -3.06 15.55
CA PHE A 127 -17.58 -3.08 15.66
C PHE A 127 -18.29 -3.51 14.38
N THR A 128 -17.64 -3.40 13.22
CA THR A 128 -18.27 -3.80 11.95
C THR A 128 -18.22 -5.30 11.69
N ALA A 129 -17.55 -6.08 12.57
CA ALA A 129 -17.41 -7.54 12.44
C ALA A 129 -16.96 -8.00 11.04
N GLY A 130 -16.11 -7.21 10.37
CA GLY A 130 -15.61 -7.48 9.02
C GLY A 130 -16.45 -6.89 7.89
N ALA A 131 -17.59 -6.25 8.19
CA ALA A 131 -18.32 -5.50 7.17
C ALA A 131 -17.56 -4.23 6.77
N PRO A 132 -17.72 -3.75 5.52
CA PRO A 132 -17.09 -2.51 5.08
C PRO A 132 -17.53 -1.31 5.93
N LEU A 133 -16.56 -0.55 6.45
CA LEU A 133 -16.84 0.66 7.21
C LEU A 133 -17.31 1.81 6.30
N PHE A 134 -16.77 1.85 5.09
CA PHE A 134 -17.09 2.87 4.09
C PHE A 134 -17.65 2.23 2.82
N GLY A 135 -18.86 2.58 2.45
CA GLY A 135 -19.51 2.07 1.24
C GLY A 135 -18.93 2.68 -0.06
N THR A 136 -18.32 3.86 0.02
CA THR A 136 -17.69 4.55 -1.12
C THR A 136 -16.46 5.33 -0.67
N PRO A 137 -15.49 5.59 -1.57
CA PRO A 137 -14.34 6.46 -1.27
C PRO A 137 -14.74 7.87 -0.83
N LYS A 138 -15.85 8.41 -1.36
CA LYS A 138 -16.41 9.70 -0.94
C LYS A 138 -16.91 9.68 0.50
N ALA A 139 -17.49 8.56 0.93
CA ALA A 139 -17.92 8.40 2.32
C ALA A 139 -16.73 8.44 3.29
N PHE A 140 -15.59 7.85 2.92
CA PHE A 140 -14.35 7.95 3.70
C PHE A 140 -13.87 9.40 3.83
N ILE A 141 -13.78 10.15 2.73
CA ILE A 141 -13.39 11.58 2.77
C ILE A 141 -14.38 12.39 3.62
N SER A 142 -15.67 12.12 3.52
CA SER A 142 -16.68 12.79 4.34
C SER A 142 -16.51 12.49 5.83
N ALA A 143 -16.09 11.26 6.16
CA ALA A 143 -15.82 10.84 7.53
C ALA A 143 -14.59 11.54 8.12
N LEU A 144 -13.52 11.77 7.32
CA LEU A 144 -12.37 12.57 7.73
C LEU A 144 -12.77 14.03 8.07
N LYS A 145 -13.80 14.53 7.42
CA LYS A 145 -14.39 15.86 7.67
C LYS A 145 -15.42 15.88 8.83
N GLY A 146 -15.47 14.82 9.63
CA GLY A 146 -16.33 14.73 10.81
C GLY A 146 -17.73 14.18 10.55
N LYS A 147 -18.04 13.64 9.36
CA LYS A 147 -19.38 13.11 9.04
C LYS A 147 -19.45 11.60 9.25
N GLY A 148 -20.66 11.10 9.53
CA GLY A 148 -20.92 9.67 9.72
C GLY A 148 -20.37 9.11 11.03
N MET A 149 -20.46 7.79 11.22
CA MET A 149 -20.10 7.10 12.45
C MET A 149 -18.60 7.27 12.78
N PHE A 150 -17.72 7.11 11.81
CA PHE A 150 -16.29 7.27 12.02
C PHE A 150 -15.92 8.74 12.32
N GLY A 151 -16.54 9.70 11.62
CA GLY A 151 -16.34 11.13 11.92
C GLY A 151 -16.81 11.49 13.32
N ALA A 152 -17.93 10.93 13.80
CA ALA A 152 -18.39 11.10 15.18
C ALA A 152 -17.39 10.50 16.19
N ALA A 153 -16.81 9.34 15.91
CA ALA A 153 -15.76 8.74 16.75
C ALA A 153 -14.50 9.61 16.84
N LEU A 154 -14.05 10.20 15.72
CA LEU A 154 -12.94 11.16 15.74
C LEU A 154 -13.27 12.39 16.56
N SER A 155 -14.48 12.93 16.42
CA SER A 155 -14.94 14.09 17.19
C SER A 155 -15.04 13.80 18.69
N ALA A 156 -15.44 12.58 19.09
CA ALA A 156 -15.49 12.14 20.49
C ALA A 156 -14.08 12.06 21.13
N LEU A 157 -13.03 11.90 20.32
CA LEU A 157 -11.63 11.96 20.73
C LEU A 157 -11.03 13.38 20.62
N GLU A 158 -11.88 14.39 20.45
CA GLU A 158 -11.49 15.80 20.31
C GLU A 158 -10.59 16.07 19.09
N MET A 159 -10.60 15.16 18.11
CA MET A 159 -9.85 15.34 16.88
C MET A 159 -10.54 16.34 15.96
N LYS A 160 -9.76 17.27 15.42
CA LYS A 160 -10.26 18.25 14.44
C LYS A 160 -10.53 17.57 13.10
N PRO A 161 -11.54 18.04 12.35
CA PRO A 161 -11.76 17.59 10.97
C PRO A 161 -10.49 17.71 10.14
N ILE A 162 -10.16 16.65 9.41
CA ILE A 162 -8.96 16.57 8.59
C ILE A 162 -9.24 17.24 7.26
N GLN A 163 -8.41 18.23 6.91
CA GLN A 163 -8.49 18.91 5.62
C GLN A 163 -7.49 18.32 4.63
N LEU A 164 -7.97 18.02 3.44
CA LEU A 164 -7.17 17.48 2.33
C LEU A 164 -6.84 18.61 1.35
N LEU A 165 -5.67 18.54 0.73
CA LEU A 165 -5.26 19.46 -0.34
C LEU A 165 -6.22 19.39 -1.53
N SER A 166 -6.62 18.18 -1.89
CA SER A 166 -7.62 17.95 -2.94
C SER A 166 -8.36 16.63 -2.70
N ASP A 167 -9.68 16.73 -2.55
CA ASP A 167 -10.54 15.53 -2.45
C ASP A 167 -10.44 14.68 -3.73
N THR A 168 -10.41 15.33 -4.88
CA THR A 168 -10.39 14.66 -6.20
C THR A 168 -9.11 13.86 -6.39
N GLU A 169 -7.95 14.40 -6.04
CA GLU A 169 -6.67 13.70 -6.13
C GLU A 169 -6.61 12.55 -5.11
N THR A 170 -7.08 12.77 -3.90
CA THR A 170 -7.15 11.71 -2.88
C THR A 170 -8.03 10.54 -3.35
N LEU A 171 -9.15 10.82 -4.00
CA LEU A 171 -10.04 9.78 -4.56
C LEU A 171 -9.37 8.91 -5.62
N LYS A 172 -8.34 9.39 -6.31
CA LYS A 172 -7.58 8.58 -7.28
C LYS A 172 -6.72 7.52 -6.60
N GLY A 173 -6.23 7.79 -5.37
CA GLY A 173 -5.35 6.91 -4.60
C GLY A 173 -6.07 5.91 -3.69
N ILE A 174 -7.40 6.03 -3.51
CA ILE A 174 -8.16 5.18 -2.58
C ILE A 174 -9.31 4.44 -3.26
N THR A 175 -9.71 3.34 -2.63
CA THR A 175 -10.88 2.54 -3.03
C THR A 175 -11.55 1.94 -1.80
N THR A 176 -12.75 1.41 -1.95
CA THR A 176 -13.47 0.63 -0.93
C THR A 176 -13.62 -0.84 -1.32
N GLU A 177 -13.08 -1.24 -2.47
CA GLU A 177 -13.16 -2.59 -3.02
C GLU A 177 -11.76 -3.11 -3.34
N SER A 178 -11.52 -4.41 -3.12
CA SER A 178 -10.30 -5.11 -3.52
C SER A 178 -10.61 -6.00 -4.70
N LEU A 179 -9.84 -5.84 -5.78
CA LEU A 179 -9.97 -6.62 -7.01
C LEU A 179 -8.72 -7.47 -7.29
N VAL A 180 -7.65 -7.27 -6.54
CA VAL A 180 -6.42 -8.06 -6.65
C VAL A 180 -6.12 -8.71 -5.31
N PHE A 181 -5.90 -10.01 -5.32
CA PHE A 181 -5.71 -10.83 -4.13
C PHE A 181 -4.43 -11.65 -4.20
N SER A 182 -3.63 -11.61 -3.14
CA SER A 182 -2.54 -12.55 -2.92
C SER A 182 -3.04 -13.73 -2.09
N ILE A 183 -2.94 -14.92 -2.64
CA ILE A 183 -3.41 -16.16 -2.02
C ILE A 183 -2.20 -17.01 -1.65
N TYR A 184 -2.01 -17.27 -0.37
CA TYR A 184 -0.98 -18.19 0.14
C TYR A 184 -1.65 -19.50 0.58
N SER A 185 -1.29 -20.59 -0.06
CA SER A 185 -1.80 -21.93 0.27
C SER A 185 -0.64 -22.84 0.68
N THR A 186 -0.82 -23.59 1.75
CA THR A 186 0.17 -24.57 2.19
C THR A 186 -0.48 -25.94 2.29
N GLY A 187 -0.07 -26.85 1.42
CA GLY A 187 -0.40 -28.26 1.50
C GLY A 187 0.63 -29.01 2.33
N TYR A 188 0.22 -30.01 3.10
CA TYR A 188 1.16 -30.87 3.82
C TYR A 188 0.72 -32.34 3.78
N VAL A 189 1.68 -33.24 3.73
CA VAL A 189 1.50 -34.68 3.80
C VAL A 189 2.37 -35.23 4.91
N LYS A 190 1.77 -36.03 5.80
CA LYS A 190 2.49 -36.75 6.86
C LYS A 190 2.59 -38.22 6.52
N ALA A 191 3.81 -38.76 6.58
CA ALA A 191 4.10 -40.16 6.44
C ALA A 191 4.96 -40.63 7.64
N GLY A 192 4.32 -41.18 8.65
CA GLY A 192 4.96 -41.51 9.93
C GLY A 192 5.53 -40.28 10.63
N LYS A 193 6.87 -40.27 10.84
CA LYS A 193 7.59 -39.12 11.46
C LYS A 193 8.02 -38.04 10.47
N ARG A 194 7.78 -38.24 9.16
CA ARG A 194 8.16 -37.28 8.12
C ARG A 194 6.96 -36.46 7.72
N GLU A 195 7.18 -35.14 7.52
CA GLU A 195 6.20 -34.21 7.00
C GLU A 195 6.81 -33.49 5.80
N THR A 196 6.10 -33.48 4.69
CA THR A 196 6.43 -32.67 3.50
C THR A 196 5.42 -31.54 3.40
N ARG A 197 5.89 -30.32 3.23
CA ARG A 197 5.06 -29.13 3.04
C ARG A 197 5.39 -28.49 1.70
N VAL A 198 4.35 -28.08 0.99
CA VAL A 198 4.45 -27.28 -0.23
C VAL A 198 3.62 -26.02 -0.04
N ARG A 199 4.25 -24.86 -0.22
CA ARG A 199 3.58 -23.56 -0.21
C ARG A 199 3.46 -23.06 -1.64
N ILE A 200 2.28 -22.58 -1.99
CA ILE A 200 1.99 -21.94 -3.26
C ILE A 200 1.55 -20.50 -2.94
N HIS A 201 2.09 -19.55 -3.67
CA HIS A 201 1.61 -18.16 -3.71
C HIS A 201 1.05 -17.91 -5.10
N ALA A 202 -0.19 -17.41 -5.15
CA ALA A 202 -0.84 -17.00 -6.38
C ALA A 202 -1.37 -15.57 -6.24
N VAL A 203 -1.24 -14.78 -7.29
CA VAL A 203 -1.90 -13.48 -7.38
C VAL A 203 -3.06 -13.61 -8.35
N VAL A 204 -4.25 -13.23 -7.92
CA VAL A 204 -5.48 -13.32 -8.71
C VAL A 204 -6.02 -11.90 -8.91
N ASP A 205 -6.19 -11.54 -10.17
CA ASP A 205 -6.69 -10.22 -10.58
C ASP A 205 -8.10 -10.34 -11.14
N PHE A 206 -9.06 -9.70 -10.46
CA PHE A 206 -10.47 -9.68 -10.85
C PHE A 206 -10.89 -8.40 -11.57
N ARG A 207 -9.96 -7.50 -11.93
CA ARG A 207 -10.32 -6.23 -12.58
C ARG A 207 -11.01 -6.40 -13.93
N GLY A 208 -10.72 -7.48 -14.63
CA GLY A 208 -11.38 -7.85 -15.89
C GLY A 208 -12.41 -8.97 -15.76
N ALA A 209 -12.70 -9.42 -14.53
CA ALA A 209 -13.65 -10.51 -14.34
C ALA A 209 -15.08 -10.08 -14.65
N PRO A 210 -15.88 -10.95 -15.28
CA PRO A 210 -17.29 -10.67 -15.50
C PRO A 210 -18.04 -10.59 -14.16
N PRO A 211 -19.15 -9.86 -14.08
CA PRO A 211 -19.94 -9.75 -12.87
C PRO A 211 -20.44 -11.14 -12.41
N PRO A 212 -20.69 -11.32 -11.09
CA PRO A 212 -21.26 -12.56 -10.57
C PRO A 212 -22.53 -12.95 -11.32
N GLY A 213 -22.61 -14.20 -11.79
CA GLY A 213 -23.74 -14.72 -12.56
C GLY A 213 -23.58 -14.63 -14.09
N ALA A 214 -22.49 -14.09 -14.59
CA ALA A 214 -22.20 -14.17 -16.03
C ALA A 214 -21.94 -15.61 -16.45
N ALA A 215 -22.28 -15.94 -17.71
CA ALA A 215 -22.11 -17.28 -18.24
C ALA A 215 -20.63 -17.72 -18.25
N PRO A 216 -20.32 -19.01 -17.99
CA PRO A 216 -18.97 -19.53 -18.11
C PRO A 216 -18.39 -19.25 -19.52
N GLY A 217 -17.14 -18.80 -19.58
CA GLY A 217 -16.47 -18.48 -20.85
C GLY A 217 -16.47 -16.99 -21.25
N THR A 218 -17.09 -16.11 -20.44
CA THR A 218 -17.04 -14.65 -20.66
C THR A 218 -15.77 -14.00 -20.11
N MET A 219 -14.86 -14.76 -19.50
CA MET A 219 -13.56 -14.25 -19.06
C MET A 219 -12.65 -14.05 -20.28
N SER A 220 -12.29 -12.80 -20.58
CA SER A 220 -11.16 -12.56 -21.46
C SER A 220 -9.87 -12.92 -20.71
N ALA A 221 -9.03 -13.77 -21.30
CA ALA A 221 -7.67 -13.92 -20.83
C ALA A 221 -7.00 -12.55 -20.91
N VAL A 222 -6.48 -12.06 -19.80
CA VAL A 222 -5.59 -10.90 -19.80
C VAL A 222 -4.23 -11.45 -20.20
N GLU A 223 -3.79 -11.12 -21.43
CA GLU A 223 -2.42 -11.33 -21.87
C GLU A 223 -1.44 -10.44 -21.11
#